data_98cf50e6bffb0166be934ec4a3de0675
#
_entry.id   98cf50e6bffb0166be934ec4a3de0675
#
_cell.length_a   1.000
_cell.length_b   1.000
_cell.length_c   1.000
_cell.angle_alpha   90.00
_cell.angle_beta   90.00
_cell.angle_gamma   90.00
#
_symmetry.space_group_name_H-M   'P 1'
#
loop_
_entity.id
_entity.type
_entity.pdbx_description
1 polymer ?
#
loop_
_entity_poly.entity_id
_entity_poly.type
_entity_poly.pdbx_seq_one_letter_code
_entity_poly.pdbx_strand_id
1 'polypeptide(L)'
;MTIYLIRHGKTEANEKRLYCGSTDLPLSEKGREELSQIHYDIKNVRFLTSGMKRTDETLKILFGGVPFDTDPRFREVDFGTFEMHSYEQLKDTPEYQAWITGDNEVNIPPGGESGEQMRKRVLDAFDEIKEDTVLICHGGVIAAIMAHLFPEENKTRYDWQPKNGCGYRLDLCSSQLKCSNRTSASNEWWTKRLRFVPIFASRRTS
;
A
#
# COMPACT_ATOMS: atom_id res chain seq x y z
N MET A 1 4.80 -2.21 19.13
CA MET A 1 3.95 -1.45 18.20
C MET A 1 3.58 -2.37 17.05
N THR A 2 2.30 -2.40 16.72
CA THR A 2 1.77 -3.24 15.64
C THR A 2 1.17 -2.36 14.56
N ILE A 3 1.56 -2.58 13.30
CA ILE A 3 0.97 -1.87 12.14
C ILE A 3 0.29 -2.90 11.24
N TYR A 4 -0.95 -2.62 10.86
CA TYR A 4 -1.70 -3.40 9.90
C TYR A 4 -1.75 -2.64 8.58
N LEU A 5 -1.15 -3.19 7.54
CA LEU A 5 -1.20 -2.66 6.18
C LEU A 5 -2.29 -3.41 5.42
N ILE A 6 -3.35 -2.74 5.00
CA ILE A 6 -4.47 -3.36 4.28
C ILE A 6 -4.66 -2.66 2.94
N ARG A 7 -4.69 -3.44 1.85
CA ARG A 7 -4.99 -2.93 0.52
C ARG A 7 -6.49 -2.64 0.40
N HIS A 8 -6.84 -1.50 -0.20
CA HIS A 8 -8.22 -1.15 -0.49
C HIS A 8 -8.97 -2.24 -1.26
N GLY A 9 -10.29 -2.26 -1.19
CA GLY A 9 -11.17 -3.13 -1.97
C GLY A 9 -11.10 -2.86 -3.47
N LYS A 10 -11.76 -3.69 -4.28
CA LYS A 10 -11.74 -3.52 -5.74
C LYS A 10 -12.47 -2.27 -6.19
N THR A 11 -11.91 -1.61 -7.19
CA THR A 11 -12.52 -0.56 -7.99
C THR A 11 -12.84 -1.10 -9.38
N GLU A 12 -13.60 -0.35 -10.18
CA GLU A 12 -13.79 -0.71 -11.59
C GLU A 12 -12.48 -0.81 -12.37
N ALA A 13 -11.50 0.04 -12.04
CA ALA A 13 -10.17 -0.03 -12.66
C ALA A 13 -9.48 -1.37 -12.38
N ASN A 14 -9.60 -1.91 -11.16
CA ASN A 14 -9.05 -3.23 -10.84
C ASN A 14 -9.74 -4.35 -11.64
N GLU A 15 -11.06 -4.27 -11.81
CA GLU A 15 -11.81 -5.27 -12.58
C GLU A 15 -11.45 -5.24 -14.05
N LYS A 16 -11.24 -4.05 -14.61
CA LYS A 16 -10.86 -3.82 -16.00
C LYS A 16 -9.34 -3.89 -16.25
N ARG A 17 -8.53 -4.12 -15.21
CA ARG A 17 -7.07 -4.16 -15.24
C ARG A 17 -6.45 -2.88 -15.84
N LEU A 18 -6.94 -1.73 -15.38
CA LEU A 18 -6.44 -0.42 -15.78
C LEU A 18 -5.38 0.09 -14.80
N TYR A 19 -4.42 0.84 -15.28
CA TYR A 19 -3.55 1.64 -14.43
C TYR A 19 -4.40 2.67 -13.69
N CYS A 20 -4.30 2.69 -12.38
CA CYS A 20 -5.10 3.58 -11.54
C CYS A 20 -4.33 3.89 -10.25
N GLY A 21 -3.67 4.99 -10.24
CA GLY A 21 -2.91 5.50 -9.10
C GLY A 21 -3.53 6.77 -8.53
N SER A 22 -3.29 7.91 -9.17
CA SER A 22 -3.79 9.24 -8.74
C SER A 22 -5.28 9.44 -9.00
N THR A 23 -5.88 8.72 -9.96
CA THR A 23 -7.33 8.78 -10.23
C THR A 23 -8.14 8.31 -9.03
N ASP A 24 -9.00 9.19 -8.51
CA ASP A 24 -9.76 8.94 -7.28
C ASP A 24 -11.11 8.28 -7.55
N LEU A 25 -11.09 6.98 -7.78
CA LEU A 25 -12.29 6.14 -7.96
C LEU A 25 -12.84 5.61 -6.63
N PRO A 26 -14.17 5.48 -6.51
CA PRO A 26 -14.79 4.72 -5.43
C PRO A 26 -14.58 3.21 -5.63
N LEU A 27 -14.96 2.43 -4.63
CA LEU A 27 -15.07 0.97 -4.79
C LEU A 27 -16.13 0.62 -5.83
N SER A 28 -15.92 -0.48 -6.56
CA SER A 28 -16.97 -1.06 -7.38
C SER A 28 -18.05 -1.73 -6.51
N GLU A 29 -19.21 -1.99 -7.07
CA GLU A 29 -20.27 -2.72 -6.37
C GLU A 29 -19.77 -4.09 -5.89
N LYS A 30 -19.13 -4.83 -6.77
CA LYS A 30 -18.49 -6.10 -6.45
C LYS A 30 -17.40 -5.96 -5.37
N GLY A 31 -16.61 -4.89 -5.42
CA GLY A 31 -15.59 -4.61 -4.41
C GLY A 31 -16.19 -4.39 -3.02
N ARG A 32 -17.33 -3.67 -2.91
CA ARG A 32 -18.07 -3.49 -1.66
C ARG A 32 -18.65 -4.80 -1.16
N GLU A 33 -19.24 -5.60 -2.05
CA GLU A 33 -19.81 -6.91 -1.71
C GLU A 33 -18.71 -7.85 -1.18
N GLU A 34 -17.59 -7.98 -1.88
CA GLU A 34 -16.47 -8.81 -1.43
C GLU A 34 -15.93 -8.37 -0.06
N LEU A 35 -15.79 -7.05 0.17
CA LEU A 35 -15.33 -6.51 1.46
C LEU A 35 -16.34 -6.77 2.59
N SER A 36 -17.63 -6.75 2.33
CA SER A 36 -18.66 -6.99 3.35
C SER A 36 -18.59 -8.40 3.95
N GLN A 37 -17.97 -9.34 3.24
CA GLN A 37 -17.70 -10.70 3.72
C GLN A 37 -16.45 -10.82 4.56
N ILE A 38 -15.65 -9.73 4.66
CA ILE A 38 -14.40 -9.72 5.40
C ILE A 38 -14.65 -9.23 6.82
N HIS A 39 -13.97 -9.85 7.77
CA HIS A 39 -13.97 -9.42 9.16
C HIS A 39 -12.55 -9.36 9.72
N TYR A 40 -12.22 -8.24 10.36
CA TYR A 40 -11.00 -8.06 11.14
C TYR A 40 -11.37 -7.72 12.58
N ASP A 41 -10.92 -8.51 13.55
CA ASP A 41 -11.07 -8.18 14.98
C ASP A 41 -9.84 -7.40 15.46
N ILE A 42 -9.76 -6.13 15.05
CA ILE A 42 -8.68 -5.18 15.41
C ILE A 42 -9.34 -4.02 16.14
N LYS A 43 -8.87 -3.74 17.38
CA LYS A 43 -9.45 -2.73 18.28
C LYS A 43 -8.34 -1.92 18.94
N ASN A 44 -8.69 -0.75 19.45
CA ASN A 44 -7.79 0.11 20.22
C ASN A 44 -6.53 0.52 19.44
N VAL A 45 -6.70 0.85 18.17
CA VAL A 45 -5.64 1.29 17.26
C VAL A 45 -6.05 2.59 16.57
N ARG A 46 -5.07 3.34 16.10
CA ARG A 46 -5.30 4.46 15.19
C ARG A 46 -5.71 3.94 13.82
N PHE A 47 -6.67 4.60 13.17
CA PHE A 47 -7.05 4.31 11.79
C PHE A 47 -6.55 5.43 10.88
N LEU A 48 -5.89 5.04 9.80
CA LEU A 48 -5.26 5.95 8.84
C LEU A 48 -5.56 5.47 7.41
N THR A 49 -5.86 6.42 6.51
CA THR A 49 -6.04 6.14 5.08
C THR A 49 -5.19 7.07 4.23
N SER A 50 -5.09 6.79 2.94
CA SER A 50 -4.46 7.70 1.98
C SER A 50 -5.33 8.91 1.62
N GLY A 51 -6.56 9.01 2.12
CA GLY A 51 -7.55 10.04 1.78
C GLY A 51 -8.18 9.86 0.40
N MET A 52 -8.00 8.71 -0.26
CA MET A 52 -8.69 8.40 -1.52
C MET A 52 -10.00 7.65 -1.24
N LYS A 53 -11.03 7.91 -2.05
CA LYS A 53 -12.38 7.31 -1.89
C LYS A 53 -12.33 5.82 -1.64
N ARG A 54 -11.56 5.08 -2.45
CA ARG A 54 -11.43 3.63 -2.32
C ARG A 54 -10.84 3.17 -0.99
N THR A 55 -9.94 3.96 -0.38
CA THR A 55 -9.36 3.65 0.93
C THR A 55 -10.33 3.97 2.06
N ASP A 56 -11.00 5.13 1.99
CA ASP A 56 -11.96 5.57 3.00
C ASP A 56 -13.20 4.68 3.03
N GLU A 57 -13.73 4.30 1.85
CA GLU A 57 -14.84 3.36 1.74
C GLU A 57 -14.46 1.98 2.28
N THR A 58 -13.23 1.51 1.98
CA THR A 58 -12.72 0.25 2.53
C THR A 58 -12.70 0.27 4.04
N LEU A 59 -12.18 1.33 4.64
CA LEU A 59 -12.15 1.47 6.10
C LEU A 59 -13.55 1.42 6.69
N LYS A 60 -14.47 2.19 6.13
CA LYS A 60 -15.87 2.25 6.60
C LYS A 60 -16.57 0.90 6.54
N ILE A 61 -16.31 0.10 5.50
CA ILE A 61 -16.91 -1.23 5.36
C ILE A 61 -16.31 -2.23 6.35
N LEU A 62 -14.98 -2.22 6.53
CA LEU A 62 -14.29 -3.18 7.38
C LEU A 62 -14.43 -2.89 8.88
N PHE A 63 -14.45 -1.61 9.27
CA PHE A 63 -14.38 -1.18 10.67
C PHE A 63 -15.55 -0.28 11.11
N GLY A 64 -16.51 -0.02 10.22
CA GLY A 64 -17.67 0.82 10.52
C GLY A 64 -17.32 2.32 10.57
N GLY A 65 -18.10 3.08 11.34
CA GLY A 65 -17.98 4.54 11.45
C GLY A 65 -16.90 5.01 12.44
N VAL A 66 -15.79 4.28 12.59
CA VAL A 66 -14.69 4.69 13.46
C VAL A 66 -14.05 5.98 12.95
N PRO A 67 -13.59 6.88 13.85
CA PRO A 67 -12.78 8.03 13.45
C PRO A 67 -11.47 7.58 12.78
N PHE A 68 -11.03 8.30 11.77
CA PHE A 68 -9.76 8.03 11.09
C PHE A 68 -9.12 9.32 10.58
N ASP A 69 -7.80 9.29 10.46
CA ASP A 69 -7.01 10.34 9.85
C ASP A 69 -6.70 10.02 8.38
N THR A 70 -6.25 11.02 7.64
CA THR A 70 -5.79 10.85 6.26
C THR A 70 -4.39 11.40 6.08
N ASP A 71 -3.54 10.68 5.33
CA ASP A 71 -2.23 11.16 4.91
C ASP A 71 -2.03 10.89 3.41
N PRO A 72 -2.03 11.94 2.57
CA PRO A 72 -1.90 11.80 1.12
C PRO A 72 -0.54 11.25 0.68
N ARG A 73 0.47 11.21 1.54
CA ARG A 73 1.74 10.56 1.26
C ARG A 73 1.62 9.04 1.09
N PHE A 74 0.51 8.43 1.54
CA PHE A 74 0.19 7.01 1.31
C PHE A 74 -0.67 6.76 0.07
N ARG A 75 -0.84 7.73 -0.84
CA ARG A 75 -1.49 7.50 -2.14
C ARG A 75 -0.65 6.59 -3.03
N GLU A 76 -1.32 5.89 -3.95
CA GLU A 76 -0.67 5.05 -4.96
C GLU A 76 0.20 5.92 -5.90
N VAL A 77 1.11 5.27 -6.62
CA VAL A 77 1.94 5.92 -7.64
C VAL A 77 1.06 6.61 -8.68
N ASP A 78 1.43 7.83 -9.06
CA ASP A 78 0.75 8.56 -10.15
C ASP A 78 1.26 8.06 -11.50
N PHE A 79 0.38 7.44 -12.27
CA PHE A 79 0.72 6.94 -13.61
C PHE A 79 0.58 8.02 -14.71
N GLY A 80 0.25 9.26 -14.37
CA GLY A 80 0.14 10.38 -15.32
C GLY A 80 -0.79 10.05 -16.48
N THR A 81 -0.29 10.20 -17.72
CA THR A 81 -1.09 9.95 -18.93
C THR A 81 -1.49 8.49 -19.14
N PHE A 82 -0.91 7.56 -18.37
CA PHE A 82 -1.29 6.14 -18.44
C PHE A 82 -2.48 5.79 -17.56
N GLU A 83 -2.94 6.74 -16.71
CA GLU A 83 -4.12 6.54 -15.87
C GLU A 83 -5.34 6.12 -16.71
N MET A 84 -6.09 5.17 -16.19
CA MET A 84 -7.31 4.63 -16.77
C MET A 84 -7.15 3.95 -18.15
N HIS A 85 -5.92 3.60 -18.54
CA HIS A 85 -5.64 2.77 -19.70
C HIS A 85 -5.21 1.37 -19.27
N SER A 86 -5.48 0.37 -20.11
CA SER A 86 -4.98 -0.99 -19.93
C SER A 86 -3.60 -1.16 -20.56
N TYR A 87 -2.89 -2.23 -20.17
CA TYR A 87 -1.64 -2.63 -20.83
C TYR A 87 -1.81 -2.77 -22.35
N GLU A 88 -2.91 -3.38 -22.79
CA GLU A 88 -3.18 -3.60 -24.22
C GLU A 88 -3.34 -2.30 -25.02
N GLN A 89 -3.82 -1.23 -24.38
CA GLN A 89 -3.96 0.08 -24.99
C GLN A 89 -2.63 0.85 -25.07
N LEU A 90 -1.72 0.57 -24.13
CA LEU A 90 -0.46 1.32 -23.99
C LEU A 90 0.75 0.61 -24.59
N LYS A 91 0.76 -0.71 -24.63
CA LYS A 91 1.95 -1.53 -24.89
C LYS A 91 2.73 -1.17 -26.14
N ASP A 92 2.07 -0.66 -27.19
CA ASP A 92 2.70 -0.31 -28.46
C ASP A 92 2.98 1.20 -28.60
N THR A 93 2.71 2.00 -27.55
CA THR A 93 3.00 3.44 -27.57
C THR A 93 4.46 3.72 -27.20
N PRO A 94 5.14 4.68 -27.89
CA PRO A 94 6.54 5.00 -27.61
C PRO A 94 6.78 5.42 -26.14
N GLU A 95 5.87 6.19 -25.58
CA GLU A 95 5.95 6.71 -24.22
C GLU A 95 5.91 5.59 -23.18
N TYR A 96 5.02 4.61 -23.38
CA TYR A 96 4.90 3.46 -22.51
C TYR A 96 6.12 2.54 -22.63
N GLN A 97 6.60 2.29 -23.85
CA GLN A 97 7.82 1.51 -24.08
C GLN A 97 9.05 2.17 -23.45
N ALA A 98 9.17 3.49 -23.52
CA ALA A 98 10.23 4.23 -22.85
C ALA A 98 10.14 4.08 -21.33
N TRP A 99 8.93 4.08 -20.76
CA TRP A 99 8.72 3.94 -19.33
C TRP A 99 9.07 2.56 -18.80
N ILE A 100 8.69 1.48 -19.50
CA ILE A 100 8.94 0.09 -19.05
C ILE A 100 10.34 -0.42 -19.40
N THR A 101 11.09 0.27 -20.26
CA THR A 101 12.43 -0.16 -20.70
C THR A 101 13.46 0.24 -19.62
N GLY A 102 14.30 -0.71 -19.23
CA GLY A 102 15.30 -0.51 -18.20
C GLY A 102 14.70 -0.62 -16.78
N ASP A 103 14.97 0.39 -15.93
CA ASP A 103 14.47 0.42 -14.54
C ASP A 103 13.22 1.29 -14.43
N ASN A 104 12.05 0.67 -14.47
CA ASN A 104 10.78 1.38 -14.35
C ASN A 104 10.48 1.90 -12.92
N GLU A 105 11.31 1.59 -11.94
CA GLU A 105 11.23 2.24 -10.62
C GLU A 105 11.78 3.67 -10.68
N VAL A 106 12.70 3.95 -11.60
CA VAL A 106 13.31 5.27 -11.80
C VAL A 106 12.61 6.07 -12.89
N ASN A 107 12.14 5.39 -13.93
CA ASN A 107 11.47 6.04 -15.06
C ASN A 107 10.14 6.70 -14.62
N ILE A 108 9.90 7.91 -15.11
CA ILE A 108 8.70 8.69 -14.78
C ILE A 108 7.72 8.58 -15.96
N PRO A 109 6.49 8.11 -15.74
CA PRO A 109 5.45 8.18 -16.78
C PRO A 109 5.11 9.65 -17.06
N PRO A 110 4.76 10.03 -18.30
CA PRO A 110 4.49 11.42 -18.63
C PRO A 110 3.39 12.03 -17.72
N GLY A 111 3.74 13.08 -17.02
CA GLY A 111 2.84 13.77 -16.06
C GLY A 111 2.61 13.04 -14.73
N GLY A 112 3.33 11.97 -14.44
CA GLY A 112 3.22 11.19 -13.22
C GLY A 112 4.44 11.27 -12.30
N GLU A 113 4.64 10.25 -11.46
CA GLU A 113 5.80 10.10 -10.58
C GLU A 113 6.49 8.74 -10.80
N SER A 114 7.78 8.64 -10.46
CA SER A 114 8.49 7.36 -10.47
C SER A 114 8.15 6.52 -9.23
N GLY A 115 8.39 5.21 -9.33
CA GLY A 115 8.29 4.31 -8.18
C GLY A 115 9.18 4.75 -7.02
N GLU A 116 10.37 5.28 -7.32
CA GLU A 116 11.32 5.78 -6.32
C GLU A 116 10.83 7.05 -5.61
N GLN A 117 10.21 7.99 -6.33
CA GLN A 117 9.58 9.18 -5.73
C GLN A 117 8.42 8.77 -4.81
N MET A 118 7.55 7.87 -5.26
CA MET A 118 6.47 7.30 -4.45
C MET A 118 7.04 6.61 -3.21
N ARG A 119 8.04 5.74 -3.36
CA ARG A 119 8.69 5.03 -2.25
C ARG A 119 9.24 6.00 -1.20
N LYS A 120 9.92 7.08 -1.63
CA LYS A 120 10.47 8.08 -0.71
C LYS A 120 9.38 8.70 0.16
N ARG A 121 8.30 9.25 -0.45
CA ARG A 121 7.21 9.89 0.33
C ARG A 121 6.48 8.93 1.25
N VAL A 122 6.33 7.67 0.82
CA VAL A 122 5.69 6.61 1.60
C VAL A 122 6.53 6.26 2.82
N LEU A 123 7.84 6.07 2.67
CA LEU A 123 8.73 5.71 3.78
C LEU A 123 8.88 6.87 4.76
N ASP A 124 9.00 8.11 4.28
CA ASP A 124 9.03 9.30 5.14
C ASP A 124 7.76 9.36 6.02
N ALA A 125 6.58 9.07 5.45
CA ALA A 125 5.32 9.03 6.20
C ALA A 125 5.22 7.82 7.15
N PHE A 126 5.71 6.66 6.72
CA PHE A 126 5.69 5.42 7.51
C PHE A 126 6.55 5.56 8.78
N ASP A 127 7.68 6.21 8.69
CA ASP A 127 8.59 6.46 9.81
C ASP A 127 7.98 7.40 10.88
N GLU A 128 6.94 8.15 10.55
CA GLU A 128 6.22 9.01 11.49
C GLU A 128 5.14 8.27 12.29
N ILE A 129 4.79 7.03 11.94
CA ILE A 129 3.83 6.23 12.70
C ILE A 129 4.48 5.76 14.00
N LYS A 130 3.91 6.16 15.16
CA LYS A 130 4.49 5.89 16.49
C LYS A 130 3.57 5.10 17.43
N GLU A 131 2.42 4.67 16.93
CA GLU A 131 1.42 3.94 17.70
C GLU A 131 0.81 2.81 16.87
N ASP A 132 0.10 1.89 17.53
CA ASP A 132 -0.60 0.79 16.87
C ASP A 132 -1.59 1.36 15.85
N THR A 133 -1.44 0.99 14.58
CA THR A 133 -2.15 1.64 13.47
C THR A 133 -2.66 0.63 12.46
N VAL A 134 -3.89 0.83 11.99
CA VAL A 134 -4.41 0.25 10.75
C VAL A 134 -4.26 1.29 9.65
N LEU A 135 -3.44 0.99 8.65
CA LEU A 135 -3.26 1.79 7.44
C LEU A 135 -3.98 1.13 6.26
N ILE A 136 -5.05 1.77 5.77
CA ILE A 136 -5.69 1.37 4.51
C ILE A 136 -5.04 2.14 3.37
N CYS A 137 -4.35 1.43 2.49
CA CYS A 137 -3.60 2.03 1.38
C CYS A 137 -3.64 1.17 0.10
N HIS A 138 -2.59 1.14 -0.68
CA HIS A 138 -2.57 0.62 -2.04
C HIS A 138 -1.52 -0.48 -2.21
N GLY A 139 -1.60 -1.21 -3.33
CA GLY A 139 -0.71 -2.33 -3.60
C GLY A 139 0.76 -1.94 -3.72
N GLY A 140 1.06 -0.86 -4.46
CA GLY A 140 2.43 -0.36 -4.61
C GLY A 140 3.00 0.22 -3.32
N VAL A 141 2.17 0.90 -2.53
CA VAL A 141 2.53 1.44 -1.21
C VAL A 141 2.93 0.31 -0.25
N ILE A 142 2.11 -0.74 -0.16
CA ILE A 142 2.42 -1.91 0.67
C ILE A 142 3.70 -2.58 0.19
N ALA A 143 3.85 -2.75 -1.12
CA ALA A 143 5.05 -3.36 -1.69
C ALA A 143 6.32 -2.55 -1.37
N ALA A 144 6.25 -1.21 -1.43
CA ALA A 144 7.37 -0.34 -1.09
C ALA A 144 7.79 -0.47 0.39
N ILE A 145 6.81 -0.48 1.31
CA ILE A 145 7.06 -0.66 2.75
C ILE A 145 7.66 -2.05 3.02
N MET A 146 7.05 -3.10 2.46
CA MET A 146 7.49 -4.48 2.70
C MET A 146 8.88 -4.75 2.13
N ALA A 147 9.19 -4.28 0.92
CA ALA A 147 10.51 -4.43 0.31
C ALA A 147 11.60 -3.65 1.10
N HIS A 148 11.25 -2.51 1.70
CA HIS A 148 12.17 -1.77 2.56
C HIS A 148 12.44 -2.49 3.89
N LEU A 149 11.42 -3.06 4.51
CA LEU A 149 11.54 -3.73 5.81
C LEU A 149 12.15 -5.13 5.73
N PHE A 150 12.00 -5.82 4.59
CA PHE A 150 12.41 -7.21 4.38
C PHE A 150 13.22 -7.39 3.08
N PRO A 151 14.33 -6.65 2.91
CA PRO A 151 15.14 -6.70 1.68
C PRO A 151 15.75 -8.08 1.42
N GLU A 152 15.98 -8.89 2.47
CA GLU A 152 16.57 -10.23 2.38
C GLU A 152 15.60 -11.30 1.85
N GLU A 153 14.31 -11.02 1.79
CA GLU A 153 13.31 -11.97 1.28
C GLU A 153 13.40 -12.19 -0.24
N ASN A 154 14.23 -11.41 -0.93
CA ASN A 154 14.47 -11.51 -2.38
C ASN A 154 13.19 -11.57 -3.23
N LYS A 155 12.16 -10.86 -2.78
CA LYS A 155 10.85 -10.77 -3.41
C LYS A 155 10.76 -9.53 -4.30
N THR A 156 10.09 -9.69 -5.41
CA THR A 156 9.73 -8.55 -6.27
C THR A 156 8.60 -7.73 -5.63
N ARG A 157 8.42 -6.49 -6.13
CA ARG A 157 7.28 -5.66 -5.69
C ARG A 157 5.92 -6.34 -5.92
N TYR A 158 5.81 -7.22 -6.91
CA TYR A 158 4.56 -7.94 -7.22
C TYR A 158 4.26 -9.03 -6.19
N ASP A 159 5.30 -9.66 -5.63
CA ASP A 159 5.15 -10.68 -4.61
C ASP A 159 4.66 -10.11 -3.27
N TRP A 160 4.93 -8.82 -3.02
CA TRP A 160 4.48 -8.12 -1.84
C TRP A 160 3.09 -7.49 -1.97
N GLN A 161 2.50 -7.45 -3.17
CA GLN A 161 1.16 -6.89 -3.34
C GLN A 161 0.09 -7.87 -2.88
N PRO A 162 -0.64 -7.60 -1.77
CA PRO A 162 -1.71 -8.47 -1.34
C PRO A 162 -2.93 -8.34 -2.25
N LYS A 163 -3.85 -9.32 -2.17
CA LYS A 163 -5.17 -9.20 -2.78
C LYS A 163 -5.93 -8.01 -2.17
N ASN A 164 -6.89 -7.45 -2.92
CA ASN A 164 -7.75 -6.39 -2.41
C ASN A 164 -8.47 -6.84 -1.12
N GLY A 165 -8.55 -5.97 -0.13
CA GLY A 165 -9.10 -6.27 1.19
C GLY A 165 -8.19 -7.11 2.10
N CYS A 166 -7.02 -7.55 1.64
CA CYS A 166 -6.03 -8.30 2.42
C CYS A 166 -4.77 -7.46 2.69
N GLY A 167 -3.84 -7.97 3.50
CA GLY A 167 -2.64 -7.21 3.83
C GLY A 167 -1.65 -7.95 4.72
N TYR A 168 -0.92 -7.18 5.51
CA TYR A 168 0.10 -7.67 6.43
C TYR A 168 -0.06 -7.05 7.81
N ARG A 169 0.23 -7.83 8.84
CA ARG A 169 0.49 -7.37 10.19
C ARG A 169 2.00 -7.31 10.41
N LEU A 170 2.47 -6.18 10.86
CA LEU A 170 3.86 -5.90 11.21
C LEU A 170 3.98 -5.75 12.72
N ASP A 171 4.77 -6.58 13.36
CA ASP A 171 5.09 -6.43 14.78
C ASP A 171 6.48 -5.79 14.91
N LEU A 172 6.51 -4.51 15.30
CA LEU A 172 7.71 -3.69 15.46
C LEU A 172 8.15 -3.69 16.93
N CYS A 173 9.36 -4.17 17.22
CA CYS A 173 9.85 -4.24 18.59
C CYS A 173 10.28 -2.84 19.11
N SER A 174 9.88 -2.50 20.34
CA SER A 174 10.11 -1.19 20.99
C SER A 174 11.59 -0.86 21.28
N SER A 175 12.52 -1.79 21.13
CA SER A 175 13.96 -1.53 21.30
C SER A 175 14.57 -0.62 20.20
N GLN A 176 13.83 -0.31 19.16
CA GLN A 176 14.28 0.49 18.02
C GLN A 176 14.04 2.00 18.16
N LEU A 177 13.16 2.41 19.08
CA LEU A 177 12.86 3.84 19.31
C LEU A 177 13.99 4.61 20.00
N LYS A 178 15.06 3.94 20.48
CA LYS A 178 16.20 4.57 21.17
C LYS A 178 17.46 4.77 20.35
N CYS A 179 17.50 4.39 19.07
CA CYS A 179 18.70 4.48 18.23
C CYS A 179 18.71 5.60 17.19
N SER A 180 17.90 6.64 17.33
CA SER A 180 17.85 7.76 16.37
C SER A 180 19.03 8.76 16.45
N ASN A 181 20.09 8.50 17.24
CA ASN A 181 21.25 9.38 17.37
C ASN A 181 22.59 8.67 17.17
N ARG A 182 22.75 7.87 16.10
CA ARG A 182 24.11 7.51 15.64
C ARG A 182 24.17 7.46 14.13
N THR A 183 25.02 8.34 13.61
CA THR A 183 25.49 8.43 12.23
C THR A 183 26.09 7.11 11.76
N SER A 184 25.77 6.77 10.50
CA SER A 184 26.50 5.88 9.59
C SER A 184 27.14 4.63 10.21
N ALA A 185 26.51 3.48 10.10
CA ALA A 185 27.09 2.19 9.72
C ALA A 185 26.07 1.04 9.87
N SER A 186 25.93 0.26 8.81
CA SER A 186 25.36 -1.09 8.71
C SER A 186 23.86 -1.27 9.03
N ASN A 187 23.10 -1.57 7.96
CA ASN A 187 21.70 -2.04 7.94
C ASN A 187 21.46 -3.41 8.60
N GLU A 188 22.44 -3.98 9.30
CA GLU A 188 22.38 -5.37 9.80
C GLU A 188 21.52 -5.60 11.06
N TRP A 189 21.05 -4.53 11.70
CA TRP A 189 20.33 -4.65 12.99
C TRP A 189 18.81 -4.74 12.87
N TRP A 190 18.23 -4.42 11.72
CA TRP A 190 16.79 -4.38 11.51
C TRP A 190 16.16 -5.76 11.32
N THR A 191 16.89 -6.70 10.73
CA THR A 191 16.37 -7.97 10.22
C THR A 191 16.02 -9.02 11.28
N LYS A 192 16.55 -8.94 12.48
CA LYS A 192 16.38 -10.03 13.48
C LYS A 192 15.15 -9.92 14.38
N ARG A 193 14.33 -8.84 14.32
CA ARG A 193 13.20 -8.64 15.24
C ARG A 193 11.90 -8.15 14.59
N LEU A 194 11.87 -7.99 13.28
CA LEU A 194 10.64 -7.71 12.55
C LEU A 194 9.95 -9.02 12.18
N ARG A 195 8.66 -9.09 12.45
CA ARG A 195 7.82 -10.20 12.00
C ARG A 195 6.67 -9.64 11.19
N PHE A 196 6.36 -10.27 10.07
CA PHE A 196 5.14 -10.02 9.35
C PHE A 196 4.29 -11.29 9.30
N VAL A 197 2.98 -11.11 9.32
CA VAL A 197 2.02 -12.18 9.10
C VAL A 197 1.07 -11.70 8.02
N PRO A 198 0.93 -12.45 6.92
CA PRO A 198 -0.13 -12.17 5.96
C PRO A 198 -1.48 -12.25 6.68
N ILE A 199 -2.28 -11.21 6.60
CA ILE A 199 -3.64 -11.23 7.13
C ILE A 199 -4.59 -11.58 5.99
N PHE A 200 -5.17 -12.77 6.08
CA PHE A 200 -6.23 -13.21 5.20
C PHE A 200 -7.56 -12.88 5.87
N ALA A 201 -8.46 -12.38 5.06
CA ALA A 201 -9.82 -12.17 5.48
C ALA A 201 -10.45 -13.48 5.98
N SER A 202 -10.87 -13.54 7.23
CA SER A 202 -11.81 -14.57 7.64
C SER A 202 -13.18 -14.22 7.04
N ARG A 203 -13.84 -15.19 6.39
CA ARG A 203 -15.22 -14.97 5.94
C ARG A 203 -16.12 -14.90 7.16
N ARG A 204 -17.05 -13.96 7.19
CA ARG A 204 -18.14 -13.98 8.15
C ARG A 204 -18.89 -15.30 7.95
N THR A 205 -18.91 -16.15 8.97
CA THR A 205 -19.85 -17.24 9.04
C THR A 205 -21.22 -16.63 9.33
N SER A 206 -22.13 -16.76 8.38
CA SER A 206 -23.53 -16.41 8.52
C SER A 206 -24.21 -17.24 9.61
#